data_1b7e43a61e0e3930e812532a4014cffb
#
_entry.id   1b7e43a61e0e3930e812532a4014cffb
#
_cell.length_a   1.000
_cell.length_b   1.000
_cell.length_c   1.000
_cell.angle_alpha   90.00
_cell.angle_beta   90.00
_cell.angle_gamma   90.00
#
_symmetry.space_group_name_H-M   'P 1'
#
loop_
_entity.id
_entity.type
_entity.pdbx_description
1 polymer ?
#
loop_
_entity_poly.entity_id
_entity_poly.type
_entity_poly.pdbx_seq_one_letter_code
_entity_poly.pdbx_strand_id
1 'polypeptide(L)'
;GEEDKLKAWKKQPFDSELKALKEELKLRLSKDCVAYKFEERGLQLSIEGEITQTESQLVYEICREIIWDKQMKGIHVWCSSHSMDIVVYREVSKLQVIEDPECTLCIGDYGTVEGNDYEMLTSKYSLSVDRVSKSAESCWNIVPSGMKGLDATLYYMSRMKANEGKITCKFSV
;
A
#
# COMPACT_ATOMS: atom_id res chain seq x y z
N GLY A 1 -11.61 6.59 -23.34
CA GLY A 1 -11.24 7.38 -22.17
C GLY A 1 -10.66 6.50 -21.06
N GLU A 2 -10.41 7.04 -19.88
CA GLU A 2 -9.85 6.28 -18.76
C GLU A 2 -10.78 5.15 -18.28
N GLU A 3 -12.10 5.37 -18.31
CA GLU A 3 -13.09 4.32 -18.03
C GLU A 3 -13.00 3.12 -18.97
N ASP A 4 -12.68 3.36 -20.22
CA ASP A 4 -12.54 2.28 -21.20
C ASP A 4 -11.27 1.48 -20.97
N LYS A 5 -10.19 2.13 -20.54
CA LYS A 5 -8.94 1.47 -20.13
C LYS A 5 -9.15 0.60 -18.88
N LEU A 6 -9.88 1.10 -17.89
CA LEU A 6 -10.22 0.35 -16.67
C LEU A 6 -11.12 -0.85 -16.97
N LYS A 7 -12.12 -0.68 -17.87
CA LYS A 7 -12.98 -1.78 -18.33
C LYS A 7 -12.20 -2.83 -19.12
N ALA A 8 -11.27 -2.41 -19.96
CA ALA A 8 -10.38 -3.31 -20.70
C ALA A 8 -9.45 -4.08 -19.76
N TRP A 9 -8.91 -3.43 -18.74
CA TRP A 9 -8.06 -4.06 -17.73
C TRP A 9 -8.80 -5.15 -16.95
N LYS A 10 -10.05 -4.92 -16.53
CA LYS A 10 -10.89 -5.90 -15.81
C LYS A 10 -11.29 -7.11 -16.65
N LYS A 11 -11.22 -7.01 -17.98
CA LYS A 11 -11.59 -8.10 -18.91
C LYS A 11 -10.40 -8.95 -19.37
N GLN A 12 -9.19 -8.64 -18.93
CA GLN A 12 -8.03 -9.46 -19.26
C GLN A 12 -8.11 -10.82 -18.57
N PRO A 13 -7.64 -11.89 -19.23
CA PRO A 13 -7.52 -13.19 -18.58
C PRO A 13 -6.56 -13.07 -17.39
N PHE A 14 -6.81 -13.90 -16.37
CA PHE A 14 -5.95 -13.91 -15.18
C PHE A 14 -4.52 -14.31 -15.56
N ASP A 15 -3.56 -13.55 -15.10
CA ASP A 15 -2.16 -13.69 -15.47
C ASP A 15 -1.57 -15.02 -15.03
N SER A 16 -0.77 -15.64 -15.90
CA SER A 16 -0.20 -16.96 -15.66
C SER A 16 0.85 -16.99 -14.55
N GLU A 17 1.62 -15.92 -14.37
CA GLU A 17 2.61 -15.81 -13.29
C GLU A 17 1.89 -15.63 -11.94
N LEU A 18 0.84 -14.81 -11.89
CA LEU A 18 -0.01 -14.69 -10.71
C LEU A 18 -0.72 -16.00 -10.36
N LYS A 19 -1.12 -16.78 -11.36
CA LYS A 19 -1.70 -18.11 -11.13
C LYS A 19 -0.68 -19.05 -10.47
N ALA A 20 0.53 -19.09 -10.98
CA ALA A 20 1.61 -19.88 -10.40
C ALA A 20 1.98 -19.43 -8.98
N LEU A 21 2.03 -18.11 -8.74
CA LEU A 21 2.25 -17.53 -7.43
C LEU A 21 1.14 -17.93 -6.44
N LYS A 22 -0.13 -17.84 -6.87
CA LYS A 22 -1.29 -18.21 -6.04
C LYS A 22 -1.22 -19.67 -5.57
N GLU A 23 -0.91 -20.61 -6.47
CA GLU A 23 -0.82 -22.03 -6.12
C GLU A 23 0.32 -22.29 -5.11
N GLU A 24 1.46 -21.64 -5.29
CA GLU A 24 2.59 -21.73 -4.35
C GLU A 24 2.24 -21.12 -2.99
N LEU A 25 1.56 -19.96 -2.99
CA LEU A 25 1.08 -19.32 -1.76
C LEU A 25 0.12 -20.22 -0.99
N LYS A 26 -0.83 -20.86 -1.67
CA LYS A 26 -1.74 -21.82 -1.04
C LYS A 26 -1.00 -22.97 -0.38
N LEU A 27 0.05 -23.49 -1.03
CA LEU A 27 0.85 -24.57 -0.48
C LEU A 27 1.63 -24.14 0.79
N ARG A 28 2.20 -22.94 0.78
CA ARG A 28 2.97 -22.42 1.92
C ARG A 28 2.08 -21.99 3.07
N LEU A 29 0.95 -21.33 2.78
CA LEU A 29 0.00 -20.83 3.79
C LEU A 29 -0.91 -21.92 4.36
N SER A 30 -1.14 -23.04 3.65
CA SER A 30 -1.98 -24.14 4.14
C SER A 30 -1.47 -24.79 5.42
N LYS A 31 -0.21 -24.60 5.76
CA LYS A 31 0.43 -25.13 6.99
C LYS A 31 0.05 -24.33 8.24
N ASP A 32 -0.41 -23.10 8.09
CA ASP A 32 -0.63 -22.17 9.21
C ASP A 32 -2.12 -21.92 9.54
N CYS A 33 -3.02 -22.75 9.03
CA CYS A 33 -4.45 -22.82 9.42
C CYS A 33 -5.31 -21.56 9.20
N VAL A 34 -4.90 -20.59 8.40
CA VAL A 34 -5.72 -19.42 8.07
C VAL A 34 -6.39 -19.61 6.72
N ALA A 35 -7.72 -19.51 6.68
CA ALA A 35 -8.50 -19.60 5.46
C ALA A 35 -8.47 -18.24 4.72
N TYR A 36 -7.46 -18.03 3.89
CA TYR A 36 -7.41 -16.86 3.03
C TYR A 36 -8.33 -17.00 1.83
N LYS A 37 -9.07 -15.95 1.53
CA LYS A 37 -9.87 -15.85 0.31
C LYS A 37 -9.03 -15.19 -0.77
N PHE A 38 -8.84 -15.88 -1.89
CA PHE A 38 -8.12 -15.38 -3.05
C PHE A 38 -9.11 -14.89 -4.10
N GLU A 39 -8.97 -13.65 -4.56
CA GLU A 39 -9.72 -13.10 -5.69
C GLU A 39 -8.80 -12.83 -6.88
N GLU A 40 -9.20 -13.32 -8.05
CA GLU A 40 -8.47 -13.17 -9.32
C GLU A 40 -9.12 -12.06 -10.15
N ARG A 41 -8.34 -11.04 -10.54
CA ARG A 41 -8.84 -9.90 -11.32
C ARG A 41 -7.83 -9.51 -12.41
N GLY A 42 -7.80 -10.25 -13.52
CA GLY A 42 -6.89 -9.94 -14.62
C GLY A 42 -5.42 -9.96 -14.19
N LEU A 43 -4.80 -8.81 -14.06
CA LEU A 43 -3.40 -8.65 -13.64
C LEU A 43 -3.23 -8.48 -12.11
N GLN A 44 -4.27 -8.76 -11.33
CA GLN A 44 -4.26 -8.62 -9.87
C GLN A 44 -4.75 -9.90 -9.20
N LEU A 45 -4.02 -10.31 -8.18
CA LEU A 45 -4.42 -11.33 -7.20
C LEU A 45 -4.61 -10.63 -5.86
N SER A 46 -5.83 -10.63 -5.33
CA SER A 46 -6.11 -10.09 -4.00
C SER A 46 -6.26 -11.22 -2.99
N ILE A 47 -5.69 -11.03 -1.81
CA ILE A 47 -5.90 -11.88 -0.63
C ILE A 47 -6.76 -11.07 0.32
N GLU A 48 -8.00 -11.51 0.52
CA GLU A 48 -9.00 -10.82 1.33
C GLU A 48 -9.19 -11.54 2.67
N GLY A 49 -9.47 -10.77 3.72
CA GLY A 49 -9.80 -11.26 5.06
C GLY A 49 -9.41 -10.25 6.13
N GLU A 50 -9.84 -10.52 7.36
CA GLU A 50 -9.31 -9.82 8.54
C GLU A 50 -7.90 -10.34 8.83
N ILE A 51 -6.91 -9.73 8.16
CA ILE A 51 -5.50 -10.11 8.29
C ILE A 51 -4.88 -9.21 9.35
N THR A 52 -4.36 -9.81 10.41
CA THR A 52 -3.60 -9.07 11.44
C THR A 52 -2.31 -8.50 10.84
N GLN A 53 -1.71 -7.51 11.49
CA GLN A 53 -0.45 -6.94 11.02
C GLN A 53 0.67 -7.99 10.91
N THR A 54 0.74 -8.91 11.86
CA THR A 54 1.74 -9.99 11.85
C THR A 54 1.51 -10.94 10.68
N GLU A 55 0.26 -11.29 10.41
CA GLU A 55 -0.10 -12.14 9.26
C GLU A 55 0.18 -11.42 7.94
N SER A 56 -0.13 -10.14 7.82
CA SER A 56 0.21 -9.35 6.63
C SER A 56 1.70 -9.37 6.34
N GLN A 57 2.53 -9.19 7.36
CA GLN A 57 3.99 -9.24 7.22
C GLN A 57 4.45 -10.64 6.80
N LEU A 58 3.93 -11.69 7.42
CA LEU A 58 4.28 -13.08 7.07
C LEU A 58 3.91 -13.39 5.61
N VAL A 59 2.69 -13.05 5.20
CA VAL A 59 2.25 -13.30 3.82
C VAL A 59 3.06 -12.47 2.82
N TYR A 60 3.38 -11.22 3.16
CA TYR A 60 4.24 -10.36 2.35
C TYR A 60 5.63 -10.99 2.14
N GLU A 61 6.27 -11.47 3.22
CA GLU A 61 7.59 -12.11 3.15
C GLU A 61 7.52 -13.39 2.30
N ILE A 62 6.52 -14.23 2.49
CA ILE A 62 6.32 -15.44 1.68
C ILE A 62 6.13 -15.08 0.19
N CYS A 63 5.33 -14.04 -0.12
CA CYS A 63 5.19 -13.56 -1.49
C CYS A 63 6.52 -13.14 -2.08
N ARG A 64 7.31 -12.37 -1.33
CA ARG A 64 8.63 -11.89 -1.74
C ARG A 64 9.60 -13.04 -1.99
N GLU A 65 9.61 -14.05 -1.15
CA GLU A 65 10.43 -15.25 -1.34
C GLU A 65 10.04 -15.99 -2.63
N ILE A 66 8.74 -16.21 -2.86
CA ILE A 66 8.27 -16.89 -4.08
C ILE A 66 8.66 -16.10 -5.33
N ILE A 67 8.45 -14.78 -5.31
CA ILE A 67 8.80 -13.88 -6.43
C ILE A 67 10.29 -13.98 -6.72
N TRP A 68 11.11 -13.97 -5.69
CA TRP A 68 12.56 -14.09 -5.80
C TRP A 68 12.99 -15.46 -6.32
N ASP A 69 12.52 -16.55 -5.72
CA ASP A 69 12.88 -17.93 -6.08
C ASP A 69 12.52 -18.27 -7.52
N LYS A 70 11.36 -17.76 -7.98
CA LYS A 70 10.88 -17.97 -9.35
C LYS A 70 11.36 -16.89 -10.33
N GLN A 71 12.16 -15.93 -9.88
CA GLN A 71 12.67 -14.81 -10.68
C GLN A 71 11.56 -14.05 -11.46
N MET A 72 10.40 -13.91 -10.82
CA MET A 72 9.26 -13.20 -11.42
C MET A 72 9.56 -11.70 -11.51
N LYS A 73 9.24 -11.08 -12.64
CA LYS A 73 9.56 -9.66 -12.91
C LYS A 73 8.28 -8.83 -12.98
N GLY A 74 8.35 -7.61 -12.45
CA GLY A 74 7.25 -6.65 -12.53
C GLY A 74 6.05 -7.01 -11.67
N ILE A 75 6.24 -7.82 -10.62
CA ILE A 75 5.21 -8.12 -9.63
C ILE A 75 5.43 -7.24 -8.41
N HIS A 76 4.38 -6.54 -8.02
CA HIS A 76 4.33 -5.70 -6.82
C HIS A 76 3.39 -6.32 -5.80
N VAL A 77 3.76 -6.23 -4.53
CA VAL A 77 2.96 -6.70 -3.40
C VAL A 77 2.70 -5.52 -2.48
N TRP A 78 1.43 -5.20 -2.26
CA TRP A 78 1.01 -4.13 -1.38
C TRP A 78 0.01 -4.62 -0.35
N CYS A 79 0.19 -4.20 0.89
CA CYS A 79 -0.75 -4.45 1.96
C CYS A 79 -1.58 -3.20 2.24
N SER A 80 -2.85 -3.40 2.51
CA SER A 80 -3.76 -2.43 3.08
C SER A 80 -4.30 -2.94 4.42
N SER A 81 -5.16 -2.16 5.08
CA SER A 81 -5.82 -2.60 6.31
C SER A 81 -6.81 -3.78 6.12
N HIS A 82 -7.19 -4.09 4.87
CA HIS A 82 -8.26 -5.05 4.56
C HIS A 82 -7.86 -6.12 3.55
N SER A 83 -6.79 -5.91 2.81
CA SER A 83 -6.35 -6.84 1.76
C SER A 83 -4.85 -6.75 1.54
N MET A 84 -4.34 -7.79 0.91
CA MET A 84 -3.04 -7.75 0.25
C MET A 84 -3.27 -7.90 -1.24
N ASP A 85 -2.72 -6.98 -2.03
CA ASP A 85 -2.84 -6.96 -3.47
C ASP A 85 -1.50 -7.26 -4.12
N ILE A 86 -1.49 -8.27 -4.97
CA ILE A 86 -0.34 -8.70 -5.78
C ILE A 86 -0.68 -8.37 -7.23
N VAL A 87 0.11 -7.51 -7.85
CA VAL A 87 -0.21 -6.95 -9.17
C VAL A 87 0.96 -7.15 -10.11
N VAL A 88 0.67 -7.64 -11.31
CA VAL A 88 1.63 -7.61 -12.42
C VAL A 88 1.54 -6.25 -13.08
N TYR A 89 2.43 -5.35 -12.68
CA TYR A 89 2.52 -4.07 -13.34
C TYR A 89 3.93 -3.50 -13.27
N ARG A 90 4.39 -2.95 -14.37
CA ARG A 90 5.78 -2.51 -14.48
C ARG A 90 6.00 -1.07 -13.99
N GLU A 91 4.93 -0.28 -13.82
CA GLU A 91 5.06 1.16 -13.58
C GLU A 91 3.87 1.79 -12.83
N VAL A 92 3.30 1.14 -11.79
CA VAL A 92 2.28 1.78 -10.95
C VAL A 92 2.88 2.18 -9.61
N SER A 93 2.96 3.47 -9.39
CA SER A 93 3.27 4.06 -8.09
C SER A 93 2.33 5.22 -7.82
N LYS A 94 1.91 5.38 -6.56
CA LYS A 94 1.19 6.58 -6.11
C LYS A 94 2.01 7.86 -6.30
N LEU A 95 3.33 7.76 -6.47
CA LEU A 95 4.20 8.88 -6.80
C LEU A 95 3.88 9.50 -8.17
N GLN A 96 3.31 8.73 -9.10
CA GLN A 96 2.98 9.22 -10.44
C GLN A 96 1.87 10.27 -10.49
N VAL A 97 1.06 10.38 -9.42
CA VAL A 97 0.02 11.41 -9.31
C VAL A 97 0.54 12.69 -8.64
N ILE A 98 1.80 12.70 -8.20
CA ILE A 98 2.43 13.86 -7.56
C ILE A 98 3.12 14.67 -8.65
N GLU A 99 2.52 15.79 -9.05
CA GLU A 99 3.07 16.66 -10.09
C GLU A 99 4.33 17.40 -9.62
N ASP A 100 4.33 17.88 -8.37
CA ASP A 100 5.45 18.60 -7.77
C ASP A 100 5.77 18.05 -6.36
N PRO A 101 6.71 17.10 -6.24
CA PRO A 101 7.08 16.51 -4.96
C PRO A 101 7.66 17.52 -3.95
N GLU A 102 8.24 18.61 -4.45
CA GLU A 102 8.83 19.66 -3.59
C GLU A 102 7.78 20.57 -2.94
N CYS A 103 6.55 20.56 -3.46
CA CYS A 103 5.44 21.38 -3.00
C CYS A 103 4.21 20.59 -2.56
N THR A 104 4.28 19.26 -2.57
CA THR A 104 3.13 18.38 -2.28
C THR A 104 3.28 17.75 -0.89
N LEU A 105 2.23 17.90 -0.06
CA LEU A 105 2.10 17.15 1.19
C LEU A 105 1.34 15.85 0.94
N CYS A 106 1.99 14.73 1.22
CA CYS A 106 1.41 13.40 1.12
C CYS A 106 0.87 12.94 2.48
N ILE A 107 -0.34 12.42 2.50
CA ILE A 107 -0.96 11.85 3.71
C ILE A 107 -1.48 10.45 3.37
N GLY A 108 -1.10 9.46 4.18
CA GLY A 108 -1.50 8.06 3.99
C GLY A 108 -1.59 7.32 5.31
N ASP A 109 -2.13 6.11 5.30
CA ASP A 109 -2.35 5.31 6.51
C ASP A 109 -1.39 4.12 6.65
N TYR A 110 -0.87 3.62 5.55
CA TYR A 110 -0.06 2.40 5.56
C TYR A 110 1.40 2.67 5.12
N GLY A 111 2.14 3.37 5.97
CA GLY A 111 3.52 3.79 5.70
C GLY A 111 4.61 2.77 6.06
N THR A 112 4.28 1.51 6.35
CA THR A 112 5.26 0.43 6.52
C THR A 112 5.74 -0.09 5.16
N VAL A 113 6.90 -0.76 5.10
CA VAL A 113 7.54 -1.20 3.84
C VAL A 113 6.61 -2.05 2.96
N GLU A 114 5.76 -2.86 3.58
CA GLU A 114 4.74 -3.66 2.89
C GLU A 114 3.48 -2.85 2.51
N GLY A 115 3.38 -1.61 2.98
CA GLY A 115 2.19 -0.78 2.81
C GLY A 115 2.05 -0.17 1.42
N ASN A 116 0.81 -0.03 0.98
CA ASN A 116 0.48 0.57 -0.30
C ASN A 116 0.75 2.08 -0.38
N ASP A 117 1.02 2.73 0.76
CA ASP A 117 1.38 4.14 0.85
C ASP A 117 2.90 4.37 1.04
N TYR A 118 3.68 3.30 1.23
CA TYR A 118 5.09 3.41 1.58
C TYR A 118 5.87 4.32 0.63
N GLU A 119 5.79 4.05 -0.67
CA GLU A 119 6.53 4.84 -1.66
C GLU A 119 6.11 6.32 -1.65
N MET A 120 4.81 6.60 -1.61
CA MET A 120 4.28 7.96 -1.54
C MET A 120 4.73 8.66 -0.25
N LEU A 121 4.77 7.94 0.86
CA LEU A 121 5.16 8.48 2.17
C LEU A 121 6.69 8.60 2.35
N THR A 122 7.51 8.21 1.38
CA THR A 122 8.93 8.58 1.32
C THR A 122 9.16 9.98 0.71
N SER A 123 8.09 10.64 0.24
CA SER A 123 8.17 12.01 -0.26
C SER A 123 8.61 12.99 0.83
N LYS A 124 9.24 14.09 0.42
CA LYS A 124 9.84 15.11 1.31
C LYS A 124 8.90 15.62 2.39
N TYR A 125 7.64 15.85 2.03
CA TYR A 125 6.59 16.28 2.96
C TYR A 125 5.53 15.20 3.06
N SER A 126 5.62 14.38 4.10
CA SER A 126 4.71 13.25 4.26
C SER A 126 4.34 13.01 5.71
N LEU A 127 3.07 12.69 5.93
CA LEU A 127 2.50 12.40 7.24
C LEU A 127 1.69 11.10 7.18
N SER A 128 1.93 10.22 8.13
CA SER A 128 1.06 9.06 8.32
C SER A 128 -0.06 9.35 9.31
N VAL A 129 -1.21 8.79 9.05
CA VAL A 129 -2.38 8.82 9.96
C VAL A 129 -2.58 7.51 10.73
N ASP A 130 -1.71 6.51 10.52
CA ASP A 130 -1.70 5.26 11.29
C ASP A 130 -0.27 4.70 11.38
N ARG A 131 0.16 3.90 10.43
CA ARG A 131 1.41 3.12 10.48
C ARG A 131 2.58 3.88 9.85
N VAL A 132 3.75 3.73 10.45
CA VAL A 132 5.00 4.26 9.92
C VAL A 132 6.04 3.17 9.82
N SER A 133 6.97 3.34 8.88
CA SER A 133 8.17 2.51 8.79
C SER A 133 9.16 2.85 9.91
N LYS A 134 10.04 1.92 10.22
CA LYS A 134 11.22 2.18 11.08
C LYS A 134 12.35 2.89 10.33
N SER A 135 12.20 3.11 9.02
CA SER A 135 13.17 3.83 8.21
C SER A 135 13.15 5.32 8.56
N ALA A 136 14.33 5.92 8.71
CA ALA A 136 14.47 7.36 8.91
C ALA A 136 14.08 8.20 7.68
N GLU A 137 13.98 7.58 6.52
CA GLU A 137 13.59 8.21 5.25
C GLU A 137 12.07 8.18 5.01
N SER A 138 11.32 7.60 5.95
CA SER A 138 9.87 7.51 5.84
C SER A 138 9.18 8.71 6.52
N CYS A 139 7.86 8.74 6.42
CA CYS A 139 7.00 9.77 6.98
C CYS A 139 6.98 9.77 8.51
N TRP A 140 6.40 10.85 9.04
CA TRP A 140 6.16 11.03 10.47
C TRP A 140 4.69 10.78 10.80
N ASN A 141 4.44 10.20 11.96
CA ASN A 141 3.13 10.21 12.59
C ASN A 141 3.22 11.06 13.86
N ILE A 142 2.63 12.25 13.82
CA ILE A 142 2.70 13.25 14.89
C ILE A 142 1.34 13.57 15.51
N VAL A 143 0.37 12.64 15.34
CA VAL A 143 -0.93 12.74 16.02
C VAL A 143 -0.82 12.36 17.49
N PRO A 144 -1.76 12.80 18.35
CA PRO A 144 -1.86 12.33 19.71
C PRO A 144 -1.97 10.79 19.79
N SER A 145 -1.42 10.22 20.85
CA SER A 145 -1.46 8.77 21.08
C SER A 145 -2.90 8.24 21.03
N GLY A 146 -3.09 7.15 20.30
CA GLY A 146 -4.38 6.48 20.11
C GLY A 146 -5.26 7.07 19.00
N MET A 147 -4.87 8.19 18.39
CA MET A 147 -5.57 8.79 17.26
C MET A 147 -5.05 8.21 15.95
N LYS A 148 -5.96 7.81 15.04
CA LYS A 148 -5.60 7.24 13.74
C LYS A 148 -6.70 7.40 12.69
N GLY A 149 -6.36 7.10 11.43
CA GLY A 149 -7.29 7.10 10.31
C GLY A 149 -7.95 8.45 10.09
N LEU A 150 -9.27 8.49 10.02
CA LEU A 150 -10.05 9.69 9.76
C LEU A 150 -9.81 10.79 10.81
N ASP A 151 -9.80 10.43 12.09
CA ASP A 151 -9.59 11.40 13.18
C ASP A 151 -8.20 12.03 13.09
N ALA A 152 -7.17 11.25 12.75
CA ALA A 152 -5.82 11.75 12.52
C ALA A 152 -5.76 12.67 11.29
N THR A 153 -6.47 12.32 10.21
CA THR A 153 -6.58 13.17 9.03
C THR A 153 -7.20 14.53 9.37
N LEU A 154 -8.32 14.51 10.08
CA LEU A 154 -9.00 15.74 10.52
C LEU A 154 -8.13 16.55 11.48
N TYR A 155 -7.38 15.89 12.37
CA TYR A 155 -6.41 16.53 13.25
C TYR A 155 -5.35 17.29 12.44
N TYR A 156 -4.75 16.69 11.42
CA TYR A 156 -3.79 17.36 10.56
C TYR A 156 -4.44 18.54 9.81
N MET A 157 -5.57 18.32 9.16
CA MET A 157 -6.26 19.35 8.38
C MET A 157 -6.65 20.56 9.24
N SER A 158 -7.10 20.34 10.48
CA SER A 158 -7.47 21.42 11.40
C SER A 158 -6.29 22.33 11.80
N ARG A 159 -5.06 21.86 11.62
CA ARG A 159 -3.83 22.59 11.94
C ARG A 159 -3.13 23.18 10.73
N MET A 160 -3.65 22.93 9.57
CA MET A 160 -3.17 23.50 8.32
C MET A 160 -3.84 24.84 8.05
N LYS A 161 -3.05 25.83 7.65
CA LYS A 161 -3.54 27.12 7.16
C LYS A 161 -2.93 27.38 5.81
N ALA A 162 -3.79 27.61 4.81
CA ALA A 162 -3.36 28.08 3.50
C ALA A 162 -3.37 29.62 3.48
N ASN A 163 -2.25 30.22 3.09
CA ASN A 163 -2.13 31.64 2.87
C ASN A 163 -1.15 31.90 1.72
N GLU A 164 -1.59 32.68 0.72
CA GLU A 164 -0.76 33.11 -0.43
C GLU A 164 0.01 31.96 -1.10
N GLY A 165 -0.67 30.83 -1.35
CA GLY A 165 -0.08 29.65 -2.01
C GLY A 165 0.86 28.84 -1.12
N LYS A 166 0.93 29.12 0.19
CA LYS A 166 1.71 28.34 1.16
C LYS A 166 0.80 27.64 2.17
N ILE A 167 1.13 26.40 2.49
CA ILE A 167 0.49 25.68 3.59
C ILE A 167 1.42 25.72 4.78
N THR A 168 0.90 26.18 5.91
CA THR A 168 1.62 26.15 7.20
C THR A 168 0.92 25.21 8.14
N CYS A 169 1.67 24.28 8.72
CA CYS A 169 1.17 23.35 9.73
C CYS A 169 1.77 23.72 11.10
N LYS A 170 0.93 23.85 12.12
CA LYS A 170 1.38 24.07 13.51
C LYS A 170 0.95 22.89 14.36
N PHE A 171 1.91 22.06 14.70
CA PHE A 171 1.72 20.98 15.65
C PHE A 171 2.27 21.39 17.01
N SER A 172 1.43 21.29 18.06
CA SER A 172 1.91 21.42 19.44
C SER A 172 2.41 20.04 19.87
N VAL A 173 3.67 19.93 20.15
CA VAL A 173 4.29 18.78 20.79
C VAL A 173 4.02 18.82 22.27
#